data_e371b9795e7491929217a78f0bdd4cfd
#
_entry.id   e371b9795e7491929217a78f0bdd4cfd
#
_cell.length_a   1.000
_cell.length_b   1.000
_cell.length_c   1.000
_cell.angle_alpha   90.00
_cell.angle_beta   90.00
_cell.angle_gamma   90.00
#
_symmetry.space_group_name_H-M   'P 1'
#
loop_
_entity.id
_entity.type
_entity.pdbx_description
1 polymer ?
#
loop_
_entity_poly.entity_id
_entity_poly.type
_entity_poly.pdbx_seq_one_letter_code
_entity_poly.pdbx_strand_id
1 'polypeptide(L)'
;MCETSDPSEHAFDDACRQLGGKGANLAEMASIGLSVPPGFTVSTEACRQHRQLGGGAMPPGLWDEVLDALRRVERDMGAGLGDPRHPLLLSVRSGAAISMPGMMDTVLNLGLNDDVVAGLANRGGRRFAFDSYRRFLDMFGNVVSTVYIGTYE
;
A
#
# COMPACT_ATOMS: atom_id res chain seq x y z
N MET A 1 21.81 -26.87 25.80
CA MET A 1 22.26 -25.59 25.26
C MET A 1 21.00 -24.80 24.94
N CYS A 2 20.72 -23.79 25.74
CA CYS A 2 19.55 -22.91 25.50
C CYS A 2 20.04 -21.81 24.56
N GLU A 3 19.60 -21.84 23.31
CA GLU A 3 19.81 -20.74 22.37
C GLU A 3 19.07 -19.51 22.92
N THR A 4 19.86 -18.57 23.44
CA THR A 4 19.34 -17.22 23.76
C THR A 4 19.12 -16.51 22.44
N SER A 5 17.93 -16.65 21.85
CA SER A 5 17.48 -15.82 20.73
C SER A 5 17.52 -14.35 21.17
N ASP A 6 18.12 -13.51 20.34
CA ASP A 6 18.25 -12.07 20.58
C ASP A 6 16.84 -11.44 20.71
N PRO A 7 16.59 -10.62 21.75
CA PRO A 7 15.31 -9.92 21.89
C PRO A 7 14.91 -9.08 20.67
N SER A 8 15.88 -8.62 19.87
CA SER A 8 15.62 -7.88 18.62
C SER A 8 15.06 -8.76 17.51
N GLU A 9 15.44 -10.03 17.42
CA GLU A 9 14.88 -10.99 16.45
C GLU A 9 13.42 -11.29 16.75
N HIS A 10 13.06 -11.47 18.02
CA HIS A 10 11.66 -11.67 18.42
C HIS A 10 10.78 -10.49 18.13
N ALA A 11 11.26 -9.26 18.34
CA ALA A 11 10.52 -8.04 18.03
C ALA A 11 10.28 -7.88 16.53
N PHE A 12 11.26 -8.23 15.70
CA PHE A 12 11.13 -8.20 14.24
C PHE A 12 10.15 -9.27 13.73
N ASP A 13 10.20 -10.48 14.29
CA ASP A 13 9.26 -11.55 13.95
C ASP A 13 7.82 -11.20 14.30
N ASP A 14 7.61 -10.54 15.44
CA ASP A 14 6.29 -10.03 15.83
C ASP A 14 5.81 -8.93 14.88
N ALA A 15 6.68 -8.03 14.49
CA ALA A 15 6.37 -7.01 13.48
C ALA A 15 6.04 -7.65 12.13
N CYS A 16 6.76 -8.67 11.69
CA CYS A 16 6.46 -9.42 10.47
C CYS A 16 5.08 -10.10 10.52
N ARG A 17 4.70 -10.65 11.67
CA ARG A 17 3.37 -11.25 11.87
C ARG A 17 2.25 -10.22 11.76
N GLN A 18 2.45 -9.02 12.29
CA GLN A 18 1.43 -7.96 12.32
C GLN A 18 1.38 -7.12 11.05
N LEU A 19 2.52 -6.78 10.48
CA LEU A 19 2.64 -5.83 9.36
C LEU A 19 2.94 -6.50 8.02
N GLY A 20 3.23 -7.80 8.05
CA GLY A 20 3.85 -8.49 6.92
C GLY A 20 5.31 -8.10 6.72
N GLY A 21 6.08 -8.90 6.00
CA GLY A 21 7.53 -8.70 5.86
C GLY A 21 7.91 -7.32 5.27
N LYS A 22 7.14 -6.79 4.31
CA LYS A 22 7.42 -5.46 3.73
C LYS A 22 7.15 -4.34 4.72
N GLY A 23 6.06 -4.43 5.50
CA GLY A 23 5.73 -3.44 6.52
C GLY A 23 6.74 -3.45 7.67
N ALA A 24 7.14 -4.62 8.13
CA ALA A 24 8.15 -4.79 9.18
C ALA A 24 9.50 -4.20 8.77
N ASN A 25 9.98 -4.50 7.56
CA ASN A 25 11.23 -3.94 7.03
C ASN A 25 11.19 -2.41 6.94
N LEU A 26 10.06 -1.82 6.50
CA LEU A 26 9.92 -0.36 6.46
C LEU A 26 9.92 0.25 7.86
N ALA A 27 9.26 -0.40 8.83
CA ALA A 27 9.26 0.04 10.22
C ALA A 27 10.66 -0.03 10.83
N GLU A 28 11.41 -1.09 10.56
CA GLU A 28 12.79 -1.24 11.00
C GLU A 28 13.69 -0.16 10.39
N MET A 29 13.60 0.06 9.06
CA MET A 29 14.35 1.14 8.40
C MET A 29 14.07 2.50 9.03
N ALA A 30 12.81 2.79 9.34
CA ALA A 30 12.44 4.04 10.00
C ALA A 30 13.00 4.12 11.42
N SER A 31 13.01 3.01 12.18
CA SER A 31 13.50 2.96 13.56
C SER A 31 15.00 3.24 13.68
N ILE A 32 15.79 2.85 12.68
CA ILE A 32 17.24 3.12 12.62
C ILE A 32 17.56 4.47 11.96
N GLY A 33 16.55 5.30 11.70
CA GLY A 33 16.70 6.68 11.20
C GLY A 33 16.90 6.79 9.69
N LEU A 34 16.65 5.74 8.92
CA LEU A 34 16.65 5.86 7.46
C LEU A 34 15.42 6.65 6.98
N SER A 35 15.62 7.45 5.94
CA SER A 35 14.54 8.22 5.32
C SER A 35 13.59 7.27 4.59
N VAL A 36 12.42 7.03 5.20
CA VAL A 36 11.33 6.26 4.60
C VAL A 36 10.23 7.25 4.18
N PRO A 37 9.69 7.14 2.95
CA PRO A 37 8.56 7.97 2.55
C PRO A 37 7.36 7.79 3.49
N PRO A 38 6.58 8.85 3.78
CA PRO A 38 5.35 8.74 4.55
C PRO A 38 4.41 7.69 3.98
N GLY A 39 3.81 6.91 4.86
CA GLY A 39 2.90 5.84 4.47
C GLY A 39 2.27 5.15 5.69
N PHE A 40 1.46 4.14 5.42
CA PHE A 40 0.88 3.30 6.48
C PHE A 40 0.70 1.86 5.99
N THR A 41 0.55 0.95 6.92
CA THR A 41 0.34 -0.48 6.66
C THR A 41 -1.00 -0.91 7.24
N VAL A 42 -1.84 -1.54 6.44
CA VAL A 42 -3.00 -2.29 6.93
C VAL A 42 -2.51 -3.60 7.50
N SER A 43 -2.84 -3.89 8.75
CA SER A 43 -2.32 -5.06 9.47
C SER A 43 -2.84 -6.39 8.90
N THR A 44 -2.10 -7.46 9.16
CA THR A 44 -2.52 -8.83 8.81
C THR A 44 -3.79 -9.23 9.56
N GLU A 45 -4.00 -8.67 10.75
CA GLU A 45 -5.23 -8.86 11.53
C GLU A 45 -6.46 -8.33 10.79
N ALA A 46 -6.39 -7.14 10.20
CA ALA A 46 -7.48 -6.60 9.39
C ALA A 46 -7.80 -7.52 8.19
N CYS A 47 -6.79 -8.10 7.56
CA CYS A 47 -6.96 -9.08 6.49
C CYS A 47 -7.62 -10.37 7.01
N ARG A 48 -7.26 -10.84 8.21
CA ARG A 48 -7.88 -12.01 8.85
C ARG A 48 -9.35 -11.76 9.15
N GLN A 49 -9.68 -10.60 9.71
CA GLN A 49 -11.08 -10.22 10.00
C GLN A 49 -11.92 -10.10 8.73
N HIS A 50 -11.37 -9.50 7.66
CA HIS A 50 -12.04 -9.43 6.37
C HIS A 50 -12.40 -10.82 5.83
N ARG A 51 -11.48 -11.78 5.90
CA ARG A 51 -11.74 -13.18 5.51
C ARG A 51 -12.80 -13.85 6.38
N GLN A 52 -12.80 -13.60 7.69
CA GLN A 52 -13.82 -14.13 8.61
C GLN A 52 -15.22 -13.58 8.31
N LEU A 53 -15.32 -12.38 7.75
CA LEU A 53 -16.56 -11.77 7.27
C LEU A 53 -16.99 -12.27 5.87
N GLY A 54 -16.33 -13.31 5.34
CA GLY A 54 -16.65 -13.89 4.04
C GLY A 54 -16.05 -13.16 2.85
N GLY A 55 -15.08 -12.24 3.08
CA GLY A 55 -14.35 -11.54 2.02
C GLY A 55 -15.13 -10.42 1.29
N GLY A 56 -16.41 -10.24 1.61
CA GLY A 56 -17.28 -9.26 0.94
C GLY A 56 -17.50 -7.96 1.72
N ALA A 57 -17.12 -7.93 3.01
CA ALA A 57 -17.34 -6.77 3.86
C ALA A 57 -16.04 -6.33 4.53
N MET A 58 -15.86 -5.02 4.63
CA MET A 58 -14.74 -4.46 5.41
C MET A 58 -14.98 -4.65 6.91
N PRO A 59 -13.94 -4.95 7.71
CA PRO A 59 -14.04 -4.90 9.16
C PRO A 59 -14.57 -3.55 9.63
N PRO A 60 -15.46 -3.53 10.64
CA PRO A 60 -16.01 -2.27 11.16
C PRO A 60 -14.91 -1.31 11.61
N GLY A 61 -15.00 -0.05 11.20
CA GLY A 61 -14.04 1.01 11.56
C GLY A 61 -12.74 1.02 10.73
N LEU A 62 -12.40 -0.06 10.04
CA LEU A 62 -11.15 -0.13 9.26
C LEU A 62 -11.07 0.98 8.20
N TRP A 63 -12.19 1.26 7.52
CA TRP A 63 -12.19 2.28 6.48
C TRP A 63 -11.92 3.68 7.04
N ASP A 64 -12.48 3.99 8.21
CA ASP A 64 -12.24 5.28 8.88
C ASP A 64 -10.77 5.42 9.30
N GLU A 65 -10.16 4.34 9.81
CA GLU A 65 -8.73 4.32 10.13
C GLU A 65 -7.85 4.52 8.89
N VAL A 66 -8.20 3.91 7.76
CA VAL A 66 -7.50 4.08 6.47
C VAL A 66 -7.59 5.54 6.01
N LEU A 67 -8.78 6.15 6.08
CA LEU A 67 -8.96 7.54 5.70
C LEU A 67 -8.18 8.50 6.62
N ASP A 68 -8.14 8.23 7.91
CA ASP A 68 -7.36 9.04 8.86
C ASP A 68 -5.85 8.89 8.64
N ALA A 69 -5.39 7.69 8.31
CA ALA A 69 -4.00 7.45 7.95
C ALA A 69 -3.64 8.16 6.63
N LEU A 70 -4.52 8.10 5.63
CA LEU A 70 -4.34 8.82 4.37
C LEU A 70 -4.22 10.33 4.58
N ARG A 71 -5.11 10.92 5.38
CA ARG A 71 -5.05 12.36 5.71
C ARG A 71 -3.73 12.76 6.39
N ARG A 72 -3.11 11.86 7.18
CA ARG A 72 -1.77 12.10 7.74
C ARG A 72 -0.72 12.15 6.64
N VAL A 73 -0.73 11.16 5.74
CA VAL A 73 0.21 11.11 4.61
C VAL A 73 0.04 12.35 3.71
N GLU A 74 -1.19 12.77 3.42
CA GLU A 74 -1.46 13.99 2.64
C GLU A 74 -0.86 15.24 3.27
N ARG A 75 -1.00 15.39 4.60
CA ARG A 75 -0.39 16.51 5.33
C ARG A 75 1.13 16.47 5.30
N ASP A 76 1.71 15.30 5.53
CA ASP A 76 3.17 15.13 5.57
C ASP A 76 3.81 15.37 4.20
N MET A 77 3.10 15.01 3.13
CA MET A 77 3.54 15.20 1.74
C MET A 77 3.16 16.56 1.13
N GLY A 78 2.26 17.32 1.77
CA GLY A 78 1.72 18.56 1.21
C GLY A 78 0.99 18.34 -0.11
N ALA A 79 0.37 17.17 -0.31
CA ALA A 79 -0.27 16.73 -1.55
C ALA A 79 -1.56 15.99 -1.25
N GLY A 80 -2.54 16.03 -2.15
CA GLY A 80 -3.86 15.42 -1.99
C GLY A 80 -4.10 14.25 -2.95
N LEU A 81 -4.72 13.19 -2.48
CA LEU A 81 -5.14 12.08 -3.32
C LEU A 81 -6.25 12.56 -4.26
N GLY A 82 -5.97 12.54 -5.57
CA GLY A 82 -6.91 13.04 -6.58
C GLY A 82 -6.89 14.56 -6.80
N ASP A 83 -6.02 15.32 -6.14
CA ASP A 83 -5.85 16.75 -6.41
C ASP A 83 -5.07 16.97 -7.71
N PRO A 84 -5.66 17.63 -8.73
CA PRO A 84 -4.99 17.87 -10.01
C PRO A 84 -3.85 18.90 -9.93
N ARG A 85 -3.80 19.71 -8.86
CA ARG A 85 -2.78 20.74 -8.66
C ARG A 85 -1.56 20.23 -7.90
N HIS A 86 -1.80 19.44 -6.85
CA HIS A 86 -0.76 18.85 -6.00
C HIS A 86 -1.10 17.37 -5.73
N PRO A 87 -0.99 16.50 -6.76
CA PRO A 87 -1.44 15.12 -6.63
C PRO A 87 -0.54 14.31 -5.71
N LEU A 88 -1.15 13.63 -4.75
CA LEU A 88 -0.52 12.54 -4.04
C LEU A 88 -0.66 11.26 -4.87
N LEU A 89 0.47 10.67 -5.25
CA LEU A 89 0.52 9.40 -5.94
C LEU A 89 1.10 8.34 -5.02
N LEU A 90 0.32 7.31 -4.75
CA LEU A 90 0.68 6.25 -3.82
C LEU A 90 1.18 5.00 -4.55
N SER A 91 2.10 4.29 -3.91
CA SER A 91 2.47 2.93 -4.27
C SER A 91 1.82 1.97 -3.27
N VAL A 92 0.86 1.18 -3.73
CA VAL A 92 0.19 0.17 -2.90
C VAL A 92 0.83 -1.18 -3.15
N ARG A 93 1.24 -1.83 -2.07
CA ARG A 93 1.90 -3.13 -2.11
C ARG A 93 1.16 -4.11 -1.22
N SER A 94 0.82 -5.26 -1.76
CA SER A 94 0.35 -6.37 -0.93
C SER A 94 1.51 -6.94 -0.11
N GLY A 95 1.22 -7.34 1.12
CA GLY A 95 2.18 -7.96 2.03
C GLY A 95 1.74 -9.39 2.39
N ALA A 96 2.67 -10.37 2.32
CA ALA A 96 2.49 -11.66 2.95
C ALA A 96 3.61 -11.86 3.97
N ALA A 97 3.40 -12.74 4.94
CA ALA A 97 4.43 -13.10 5.92
C ALA A 97 5.68 -13.68 5.22
N ILE A 98 5.47 -14.38 4.10
CA ILE A 98 6.55 -14.93 3.27
C ILE A 98 6.50 -14.23 1.91
N SER A 99 7.58 -13.53 1.57
CA SER A 99 7.71 -12.85 0.29
C SER A 99 8.10 -13.87 -0.78
N MET A 100 7.20 -14.16 -1.71
CA MET A 100 7.52 -14.95 -2.89
C MET A 100 7.61 -14.04 -4.13
N PRO A 101 8.66 -14.15 -4.95
CA PRO A 101 8.74 -13.43 -6.23
C PRO A 101 7.54 -13.77 -7.12
N GLY A 102 6.86 -12.76 -7.65
CA GLY A 102 5.74 -12.93 -8.59
C GLY A 102 4.35 -13.15 -7.99
N MET A 103 4.21 -13.31 -6.66
CA MET A 103 2.90 -13.49 -6.00
C MET A 103 2.26 -12.20 -5.48
N MET A 104 2.90 -11.05 -5.67
CA MET A 104 2.45 -9.83 -5.01
C MET A 104 2.44 -8.68 -6.00
N ASP A 105 1.24 -8.27 -6.35
CA ASP A 105 1.05 -7.13 -7.21
C ASP A 105 1.33 -5.83 -6.48
N THR A 106 2.05 -4.95 -7.16
CA THR A 106 2.25 -3.57 -6.75
C THR A 106 1.45 -2.69 -7.69
N VAL A 107 0.58 -1.86 -7.15
CA VAL A 107 -0.10 -0.81 -7.90
C VAL A 107 0.67 0.49 -7.69
N LEU A 108 1.25 1.00 -8.76
CA LEU A 108 1.96 2.28 -8.77
C LEU A 108 1.03 3.40 -9.22
N ASN A 109 1.30 4.62 -8.72
CA ASN A 109 0.60 5.84 -9.11
C ASN A 109 -0.91 5.80 -8.81
N LEU A 110 -1.33 5.10 -7.75
CA LEU A 110 -2.70 5.19 -7.25
C LEU A 110 -2.99 6.64 -6.87
N GLY A 111 -4.07 7.19 -7.36
CA GLY A 111 -4.45 8.60 -7.27
C GLY A 111 -4.51 9.29 -8.64
N LEU A 112 -4.03 8.62 -9.70
CA LEU A 112 -4.24 9.10 -11.07
C LEU A 112 -5.71 8.91 -11.47
N ASN A 113 -6.29 9.98 -12.00
CA ASN A 113 -7.58 10.03 -12.69
C ASN A 113 -7.47 11.02 -13.86
N ASP A 114 -8.51 11.20 -14.62
CA ASP A 114 -8.52 12.07 -15.80
C ASP A 114 -8.11 13.51 -15.48
N ASP A 115 -8.59 14.08 -14.36
CA ASP A 115 -8.27 15.44 -13.94
C ASP A 115 -6.81 15.58 -13.49
N VAL A 116 -6.34 14.60 -12.70
CA VAL A 116 -4.94 14.57 -12.22
C VAL A 116 -3.97 14.41 -13.38
N VAL A 117 -4.31 13.56 -14.36
CA VAL A 117 -3.48 13.36 -15.56
C VAL A 117 -3.41 14.63 -16.39
N ALA A 118 -4.52 15.36 -16.55
CA ALA A 118 -4.52 16.65 -17.24
C ALA A 118 -3.64 17.68 -16.51
N GLY A 119 -3.72 17.75 -15.18
CA GLY A 119 -2.87 18.60 -14.35
C GLY A 119 -1.38 18.21 -14.45
N LEU A 120 -1.08 16.92 -14.43
CA LEU A 120 0.28 16.39 -14.56
C LEU A 120 0.86 16.66 -15.96
N ALA A 121 0.03 16.56 -17.01
CA ALA A 121 0.44 16.83 -18.39
C ALA A 121 0.86 18.29 -18.59
N ASN A 122 0.18 19.22 -17.93
CA ASN A 122 0.52 20.65 -17.98
C ASN A 122 1.87 20.97 -17.32
N ARG A 123 2.32 20.15 -16.35
CA ARG A 123 3.57 20.37 -15.60
C ARG A 123 4.73 19.53 -16.09
N GLY A 124 4.49 18.26 -16.34
CA GLY A 124 5.51 17.25 -16.67
C GLY A 124 5.55 16.81 -18.12
N GLY A 125 4.62 17.33 -18.94
CA GLY A 125 4.48 16.95 -20.35
C GLY A 125 3.50 15.80 -20.59
N ARG A 126 2.79 15.91 -21.71
CA ARG A 126 1.70 14.98 -22.07
C ARG A 126 2.15 13.52 -22.13
N ARG A 127 3.29 13.26 -22.77
CA ARG A 127 3.79 11.90 -22.96
C ARG A 127 4.01 11.19 -21.63
N PHE A 128 4.68 11.85 -20.68
CA PHE A 128 4.92 11.30 -19.34
C PHE A 128 3.61 11.04 -18.58
N ALA A 129 2.70 12.02 -18.56
CA ALA A 129 1.44 11.91 -17.83
C ALA A 129 0.57 10.77 -18.34
N PHE A 130 0.35 10.68 -19.66
CA PHE A 130 -0.49 9.65 -20.25
C PHE A 130 0.16 8.26 -20.25
N ASP A 131 1.49 8.13 -20.38
CA ASP A 131 2.15 6.83 -20.22
C ASP A 131 2.05 6.34 -18.76
N SER A 132 2.22 7.22 -17.77
CA SER A 132 2.02 6.88 -16.35
C SER A 132 0.59 6.44 -16.07
N TYR A 133 -0.41 7.10 -16.65
CA TYR A 133 -1.82 6.75 -16.50
C TYR A 133 -2.15 5.42 -17.16
N ARG A 134 -1.67 5.18 -18.36
CA ARG A 134 -1.83 3.91 -19.06
C ARG A 134 -1.28 2.75 -18.23
N ARG A 135 -0.07 2.89 -17.68
CA ARG A 135 0.55 1.86 -16.83
C ARG A 135 -0.23 1.65 -15.54
N PHE A 136 -0.74 2.72 -14.93
CA PHE A 136 -1.60 2.60 -13.74
C PHE A 136 -2.86 1.79 -14.05
N LEU A 137 -3.57 2.13 -15.12
CA LEU A 137 -4.80 1.43 -15.53
C LEU A 137 -4.55 -0.05 -15.84
N ASP A 138 -3.44 -0.37 -16.51
CA ASP A 138 -3.03 -1.74 -16.82
C ASP A 138 -2.75 -2.55 -15.52
N MET A 139 -1.92 -2.02 -14.62
CA MET A 139 -1.63 -2.66 -13.34
C MET A 139 -2.88 -2.80 -12.46
N PHE A 140 -3.68 -1.74 -12.34
CA PHE A 140 -4.90 -1.75 -11.53
C PHE A 140 -5.94 -2.73 -12.07
N GLY A 141 -6.14 -2.74 -13.39
CA GLY A 141 -7.04 -3.67 -14.07
C GLY A 141 -6.65 -5.12 -13.83
N ASN A 142 -5.37 -5.45 -13.92
CA ASN A 142 -4.87 -6.80 -13.66
C ASN A 142 -5.12 -7.24 -12.22
N VAL A 143 -4.83 -6.37 -11.24
CA VAL A 143 -5.07 -6.67 -9.82
C VAL A 143 -6.55 -6.90 -9.55
N VAL A 144 -7.44 -6.00 -10.04
CA VAL A 144 -8.89 -6.12 -9.83
C VAL A 144 -9.43 -7.38 -10.51
N SER A 145 -9.01 -7.67 -11.73
CA SER A 145 -9.45 -8.88 -12.45
C SER A 145 -9.06 -10.15 -11.73
N THR A 146 -7.84 -10.23 -11.20
CA THR A 146 -7.36 -11.39 -10.45
C THR A 146 -8.16 -11.61 -9.17
N VAL A 147 -8.51 -10.54 -8.44
CA VAL A 147 -9.35 -10.63 -7.23
C VAL A 147 -10.76 -11.09 -7.58
N TYR A 148 -11.34 -10.59 -8.68
CA TYR A 148 -12.70 -10.99 -9.09
C TYR A 148 -12.79 -12.46 -9.52
N ILE A 149 -11.80 -12.98 -10.23
CA ILE A 149 -11.78 -14.38 -10.68
C ILE A 149 -11.57 -15.34 -9.51
N GLY A 150 -10.74 -14.98 -8.54
CA GLY A 150 -10.48 -15.82 -7.35
C GLY A 150 -11.63 -15.92 -6.34
N THR A 151 -12.70 -15.12 -6.50
CA THR A 151 -13.90 -15.18 -5.64
C THR A 151 -14.99 -16.14 -6.17
N TYR A 152 -14.81 -16.73 -7.35
CA TYR A 152 -15.80 -17.63 -7.98
C TYR A 152 -15.36 -19.11 -8.03
N GLU A 153 -14.21 -19.47 -7.48
CA GLU A 153 -13.76 -20.85 -7.25
C GLU A 153 -13.86 -21.22 -5.76
#